data_f3caacd16cd9aeb54f74173c23a29ee4
#
_entry.id   f3caacd16cd9aeb54f74173c23a29ee4
#
_cell.length_a   1.000
_cell.length_b   1.000
_cell.length_c   1.000
_cell.angle_alpha   90.00
_cell.angle_beta   90.00
_cell.angle_gamma   90.00
#
_symmetry.space_group_name_H-M   'P 1'
#
loop_
_entity.id
_entity.type
_entity.pdbx_description
1 polymer ?
#
loop_
_entity_poly.entity_id
_entity_poly.type
_entity_poly.pdbx_seq_one_letter_code
_entity_poly.pdbx_strand_id
1 'polypeptide(L)'
;QDLLEAADIREFQQIDLYNVNNGERLSTYAIAAERGSGIISVNGAAAHKARRGDLLIIASYAAYTEAEVANHQPVLVYIDENNRIKSRRGAIPVQKAA
;
A
#
# COMPACT_ATOMS: atom_id res chain seq x y z
N GLN A 1 -11.78 -1.87 1.76
CA GLN A 1 -11.66 -2.91 2.78
C GLN A 1 -10.93 -4.15 2.26
N ASP A 2 -11.28 -4.63 1.07
CA ASP A 2 -10.64 -5.84 0.50
C ASP A 2 -9.13 -5.67 0.32
N LEU A 3 -8.71 -4.49 -0.12
CA LEU A 3 -7.29 -4.20 -0.32
C LEU A 3 -6.56 -4.12 1.02
N LEU A 4 -7.18 -3.56 2.05
CA LEU A 4 -6.61 -3.50 3.39
C LEU A 4 -6.39 -4.91 3.95
N GLU A 5 -7.38 -5.77 3.81
CA GLU A 5 -7.27 -7.16 4.28
C GLU A 5 -6.18 -7.93 3.52
N ALA A 6 -6.14 -7.79 2.19
CA ALA A 6 -5.15 -8.47 1.37
C ALA A 6 -3.73 -8.04 1.71
N ALA A 7 -3.52 -6.77 2.03
CA ALA A 7 -2.22 -6.21 2.39
C ALA A 7 -1.89 -6.34 3.87
N ASP A 8 -2.78 -6.92 4.67
CA ASP A 8 -2.64 -7.01 6.13
C ASP A 8 -2.49 -5.63 6.78
N ILE A 9 -3.23 -4.66 6.29
CA ILE A 9 -3.29 -3.30 6.84
C ILE A 9 -4.62 -3.13 7.56
N ARG A 10 -4.56 -2.66 8.81
CA ARG A 10 -5.75 -2.41 9.61
C ARG A 10 -6.22 -0.97 9.45
N GLU A 11 -7.52 -0.74 9.61
CA GLU A 11 -8.05 0.61 9.66
C GLU A 11 -7.34 1.42 10.74
N PHE A 12 -7.07 2.70 10.44
CA PHE A 12 -6.33 3.65 11.27
C PHE A 12 -4.84 3.37 11.44
N GLN A 13 -4.33 2.31 10.85
CA GLN A 13 -2.89 2.05 10.85
C GLN A 13 -2.17 3.13 10.04
N GLN A 14 -1.01 3.55 10.52
CA GLN A 14 -0.17 4.49 9.78
C GLN A 14 0.32 3.84 8.49
N ILE A 15 0.21 4.59 7.41
CA ILE A 15 0.69 4.18 6.09
C ILE A 15 1.44 5.33 5.43
N ASP A 16 2.33 4.98 4.51
CA ASP A 16 2.96 5.94 3.62
C ASP A 16 2.39 5.77 2.21
N LEU A 17 2.17 6.89 1.56
CA LEU A 17 1.75 6.93 0.16
C LEU A 17 2.89 7.46 -0.69
N TYR A 18 3.20 6.77 -1.76
CA TYR A 18 4.17 7.20 -2.76
C TYR A 18 3.44 7.39 -4.08
N ASN A 19 3.43 8.61 -4.58
CA ASN A 19 2.78 8.92 -5.86
C ASN A 19 3.78 8.71 -6.99
N VAL A 20 3.53 7.69 -7.79
CA VAL A 20 4.43 7.32 -8.90
C VAL A 20 4.45 8.38 -9.99
N ASN A 21 3.34 9.11 -10.18
CA ASN A 21 3.21 10.10 -11.24
C ASN A 21 3.98 11.39 -10.98
N ASN A 22 4.03 11.86 -9.73
CA ASN A 22 4.65 13.14 -9.40
C ASN A 22 5.80 13.05 -8.40
N GLY A 23 6.10 11.87 -7.88
CA GLY A 23 7.17 11.67 -6.90
C GLY A 23 6.86 12.13 -5.48
N GLU A 24 5.66 12.61 -5.22
CA GLU A 24 5.28 13.06 -3.89
C GLU A 24 5.11 11.90 -2.92
N ARG A 25 5.43 12.17 -1.67
CA ARG A 25 5.34 11.20 -0.57
C ARG A 25 4.62 11.83 0.61
N LEU A 26 3.83 11.04 1.32
CA LEU A 26 3.19 11.50 2.54
C LEU A 26 2.89 10.34 3.48
N SER A 27 2.82 10.64 4.76
CA SER A 27 2.37 9.70 5.78
C SER A 27 0.95 10.07 6.20
N THR A 28 0.11 9.06 6.34
CA THR A 28 -1.27 9.22 6.75
C THR A 28 -1.73 7.94 7.46
N TYR A 29 -3.01 7.70 7.55
CA TYR A 29 -3.56 6.48 8.12
C TYR A 29 -4.66 5.92 7.21
N ALA A 30 -4.87 4.62 7.30
CA ALA A 30 -5.83 3.91 6.47
C ALA A 30 -7.24 4.11 7.00
N ILE A 31 -8.20 4.32 6.09
CA ILE A 31 -9.61 4.37 6.40
C ILE A 31 -10.31 3.33 5.52
N ALA A 32 -11.14 2.51 6.15
CA ALA A 32 -11.87 1.49 5.42
C ALA A 32 -12.94 2.12 4.52
N ALA A 33 -13.03 1.64 3.29
CA ALA A 33 -14.10 1.96 2.37
C ALA A 33 -15.00 0.74 2.19
N GLU A 34 -16.12 0.91 1.52
CA GLU A 34 -17.06 -0.17 1.29
C GLU A 34 -16.38 -1.36 0.58
N ARG A 35 -16.65 -2.56 1.08
CA ARG A 35 -16.12 -3.79 0.51
C ARG A 35 -16.61 -3.96 -0.93
N GLY A 36 -15.69 -4.37 -1.81
CA GLY A 36 -15.98 -4.56 -3.23
C GLY A 36 -16.03 -3.29 -4.05
N SER A 37 -15.88 -2.11 -3.44
CA SER A 37 -15.95 -0.82 -4.15
C SER A 37 -14.72 -0.53 -5.00
N GLY A 38 -13.55 -1.02 -4.62
CA GLY A 38 -12.28 -0.68 -5.27
C GLY A 38 -11.88 0.79 -5.09
N ILE A 39 -12.48 1.49 -4.14
CA ILE A 39 -12.23 2.92 -3.94
C ILE A 39 -10.91 3.14 -3.25
N ILE A 40 -10.07 4.00 -3.85
CA ILE A 40 -8.90 4.60 -3.22
C ILE A 40 -9.13 6.10 -3.22
N SER A 41 -9.39 6.64 -2.04
CA SER A 41 -9.71 8.06 -1.88
C SER A 41 -8.68 8.75 -0.99
N VAL A 42 -8.14 9.87 -1.47
CA VAL A 42 -7.17 10.67 -0.75
C VAL A 42 -7.83 11.98 -0.33
N ASN A 43 -7.99 12.16 0.96
CA ASN A 43 -8.79 13.25 1.53
C ASN A 43 -7.92 14.24 2.31
N GLY A 44 -8.50 15.41 2.62
CA GLY A 44 -7.87 16.43 3.44
C GLY A 44 -6.62 17.01 2.80
N ALA A 45 -5.60 17.28 3.62
CA ALA A 45 -4.34 17.86 3.15
C ALA A 45 -3.60 16.95 2.17
N ALA A 46 -3.75 15.63 2.31
CA ALA A 46 -3.13 14.66 1.42
C ALA A 46 -3.65 14.77 -0.02
N ALA A 47 -4.87 15.27 -0.22
CA ALA A 47 -5.44 15.46 -1.55
C ALA A 47 -4.64 16.42 -2.43
N HIS A 48 -3.81 17.28 -1.84
CA HIS A 48 -2.92 18.17 -2.60
C HIS A 48 -1.76 17.44 -3.27
N LYS A 49 -1.45 16.22 -2.82
CA LYS A 49 -0.30 15.44 -3.32
C LYS A 49 -0.70 14.32 -4.27
N ALA A 50 -1.98 14.07 -4.44
CA ALA A 50 -2.47 13.03 -5.32
C ALA A 50 -3.75 13.50 -6.03
N ARG A 51 -3.82 13.19 -7.33
CA ARG A 51 -4.98 13.51 -8.16
C ARG A 51 -5.60 12.23 -8.67
N ARG A 52 -6.88 12.32 -9.01
CA ARG A 52 -7.59 11.21 -9.64
C ARG A 52 -6.81 10.75 -10.89
N GLY A 53 -6.62 9.44 -11.01
CA GLY A 53 -5.85 8.84 -12.09
C GLY A 53 -4.38 8.61 -11.78
N ASP A 54 -3.86 9.16 -10.68
CA ASP A 54 -2.48 8.92 -10.27
C ASP A 54 -2.30 7.49 -9.77
N LEU A 55 -1.11 6.94 -10.01
CA LEU A 55 -0.71 5.65 -9.47
C LEU A 55 -0.08 5.86 -8.10
N LEU A 56 -0.56 5.12 -7.11
CA LEU A 56 -0.06 5.21 -5.75
C LEU A 56 0.51 3.86 -5.30
N ILE A 57 1.62 3.93 -4.56
CA ILE A 57 2.13 2.82 -3.78
C ILE A 57 1.76 3.10 -2.34
N ILE A 58 1.11 2.15 -1.68
CA ILE A 58 0.71 2.25 -0.28
C ILE A 58 1.55 1.27 0.51
N ALA A 59 2.28 1.75 1.51
CA ALA A 59 3.17 0.92 2.31
C ALA A 59 2.85 1.07 3.79
N SER A 60 2.89 -0.04 4.51
CA SER A 60 2.89 -0.05 5.97
C SER A 60 4.21 -0.62 6.46
N TYR A 61 4.64 -0.17 7.63
CA TYR A 61 5.90 -0.56 8.21
C TYR A 61 5.69 -1.03 9.64
N ALA A 62 6.57 -1.90 10.10
CA ALA A 62 6.58 -2.36 11.48
C ALA A 62 8.03 -2.59 11.92
N ALA A 63 8.26 -2.49 13.22
CA ALA A 63 9.56 -2.80 13.79
C ALA A 63 9.61 -4.28 14.16
N TYR A 64 10.74 -4.92 13.87
CA TYR A 64 10.95 -6.34 14.14
C TYR A 64 12.26 -6.55 14.86
N THR A 65 12.31 -7.56 15.73
CA THR A 65 13.58 -8.07 16.29
C THR A 65 14.30 -8.88 15.20
N GLU A 66 15.59 -9.14 15.41
CA GLU A 66 16.34 -9.99 14.46
C GLU A 66 15.71 -11.37 14.30
N ALA A 67 15.20 -11.95 15.39
CA ALA A 67 14.54 -13.26 15.34
C ALA A 67 13.25 -13.22 14.51
N GLU A 68 12.47 -12.16 14.65
CA GLU A 68 11.24 -11.98 13.87
C GLU A 68 11.53 -11.76 12.40
N VAL A 69 12.54 -10.94 12.08
CA VAL A 69 12.93 -10.63 10.69
C VAL A 69 13.39 -11.88 9.96
N ALA A 70 14.07 -12.80 10.63
CA ALA A 70 14.53 -14.04 10.03
C ALA A 70 13.41 -14.87 9.41
N ASN A 71 12.19 -14.76 9.95
CA ASN A 71 11.02 -15.48 9.47
C ASN A 71 9.97 -14.56 8.84
N HIS A 72 10.29 -13.27 8.70
CA HIS A 72 9.34 -12.31 8.15
C HIS A 72 9.18 -12.46 6.64
N GLN A 73 7.94 -12.45 6.20
CA GLN A 73 7.59 -12.38 4.79
C GLN A 73 6.76 -11.13 4.56
N PRO A 74 7.22 -10.20 3.73
CA PRO A 74 6.41 -9.03 3.38
C PRO A 74 5.16 -9.46 2.61
N VAL A 75 4.10 -8.68 2.71
CA VAL A 75 2.88 -8.91 1.94
C VAL A 75 2.85 -7.90 0.80
N LEU A 76 2.93 -8.40 -0.43
CA LEU A 76 2.91 -7.58 -1.64
C LEU A 76 1.61 -7.87 -2.38
N VAL A 77 0.81 -6.82 -2.57
CA VAL A 77 -0.46 -6.93 -3.29
C VAL A 77 -0.36 -6.10 -4.56
N TYR A 78 -0.49 -6.75 -5.69
CA TYR A 78 -0.46 -6.12 -7.00
C TYR A 78 -1.88 -5.89 -7.48
N ILE A 79 -2.15 -4.69 -7.95
CA ILE A 79 -3.49 -4.19 -8.27
C ILE A 79 -3.58 -3.93 -9.77
N ASP A 80 -4.70 -4.29 -10.37
CA ASP A 80 -4.95 -3.98 -11.77
C ASP A 80 -5.51 -2.56 -11.96
N GLU A 81 -5.78 -2.20 -13.19
CA GLU A 81 -6.28 -0.88 -13.58
C GLU A 81 -7.67 -0.54 -13.04
N ASN A 82 -8.41 -1.56 -12.55
CA ASN A 82 -9.74 -1.42 -11.97
C ASN A 82 -9.71 -1.48 -10.44
N ASN A 83 -8.53 -1.34 -9.82
CA ASN A 83 -8.33 -1.46 -8.38
C ASN A 83 -8.75 -2.84 -7.82
N ARG A 84 -8.60 -3.88 -8.64
CA ARG A 84 -8.83 -5.26 -8.21
C ARG A 84 -7.50 -5.96 -7.98
N ILE A 85 -7.51 -6.91 -7.06
CA ILE A 85 -6.30 -7.67 -6.73
C ILE A 85 -5.93 -8.55 -7.91
N LYS A 86 -4.72 -8.33 -8.44
CA LYS A 86 -4.17 -9.09 -9.55
C LYS A 86 -3.36 -10.28 -9.06
N SER A 87 -2.53 -10.07 -8.05
CA SER A 87 -1.74 -11.11 -7.42
C SER A 87 -1.29 -10.69 -6.03
N ARG A 88 -0.88 -11.67 -5.21
CA ARG A 88 -0.35 -11.46 -3.88
C ARG A 88 0.92 -12.28 -3.73
N ARG A 89 1.97 -11.68 -3.21
CA ARG A 89 3.27 -12.33 -3.05
C ARG A 89 3.82 -12.09 -1.64
N GLY A 90 4.66 -13.02 -1.18
CA GLY A 90 5.29 -12.97 0.14
C GLY A 90 6.79 -12.70 0.10
N ALA A 91 7.35 -12.36 -1.05
CA ALA A 91 8.79 -12.12 -1.18
C ALA A 91 9.08 -11.10 -2.27
N ILE A 92 10.14 -10.32 -2.05
CA ILE A 92 10.67 -9.38 -3.04
C ILE A 92 11.86 -10.07 -3.70
N PRO A 93 11.87 -10.22 -5.03
CA PRO A 93 13.00 -10.82 -5.73
C PRO A 93 14.29 -10.04 -5.49
N VAL A 94 15.41 -10.77 -5.40
CA VAL A 94 16.73 -10.14 -5.31
C VAL A 94 16.98 -9.30 -6.57
N GLN A 95 17.36 -8.05 -6.36
CA GLN A 95 17.67 -7.15 -7.47
C GLN A 95 18.97 -7.58 -8.15
N LYS A 96 18.96 -7.69 -9.46
CA LYS A 96 20.13 -8.00 -10.25
C LYS A 96 20.80 -6.72 -10.73
N ALA A 97 22.12 -6.73 -10.78
CA ALA A 97 22.87 -5.63 -11.39
C ALA A 97 22.53 -5.54 -12.88
N ALA A 98 22.35 -4.31 -13.33
CA ALA A 98 22.05 -4.03 -14.75
C ALA A 98 23.31 -4.19 -15.61
#